data_701ef8690ac9f83185f80408d1443a0c
#
_entry.id   701ef8690ac9f83185f80408d1443a0c
#
_cell.length_a   1.000
_cell.length_b   1.000
_cell.length_c   1.000
_cell.angle_alpha   90.00
_cell.angle_beta   90.00
_cell.angle_gamma   90.00
#
_symmetry.space_group_name_H-M   'P 1'
#
loop_
_entity.id
_entity.type
_entity.pdbx_description
1 polymer ?
#
loop_
_entity_poly.entity_id
_entity_poly.type
_entity_poly.pdbx_seq_one_letter_code
_entity_poly.pdbx_strand_id
1 'polypeptide(L)'
;NVEYLRMDMSANDLTVIPCDCAICINAILTGSLEKRINFFQSLSLCINAGGELVLVVPSLESKLYTQIIADRWNVDDAENDELPKGKEATQKISNIRQGVTDIDNVPTKHYLKEELELLLSLEGFEVSLVKKINYGWGTEFHKPPKWLKGPYPWDWMVTARKIN
;
A
#
# COMPACT_ATOMS: atom_id res chain seq x y z
N ASN A 1 -6.07 -10.02 28.15
CA ASN A 1 -6.75 -8.73 28.02
C ASN A 1 -6.32 -8.10 26.71
N VAL A 2 -7.26 -7.44 26.01
CA VAL A 2 -6.99 -6.65 24.80
C VAL A 2 -7.27 -5.20 25.16
N GLU A 3 -6.35 -4.30 24.84
CA GLU A 3 -6.51 -2.86 24.98
C GLU A 3 -6.66 -2.23 23.60
N TYR A 4 -7.62 -1.29 23.45
CA TYR A 4 -7.84 -0.57 22.23
C TYR A 4 -7.44 0.89 22.42
N LEU A 5 -6.47 1.33 21.61
CA LEU A 5 -6.00 2.71 21.59
C LEU A 5 -6.36 3.36 20.27
N ARG A 6 -6.89 4.59 20.32
CA ARG A 6 -7.06 5.41 19.13
C ARG A 6 -5.89 6.36 19.01
N MET A 7 -5.06 6.19 17.97
CA MET A 7 -3.90 7.04 17.76
C MET A 7 -3.71 7.36 16.27
N ASP A 8 -3.14 8.52 15.98
CA ASP A 8 -2.68 8.88 14.63
C ASP A 8 -1.19 8.57 14.52
N MET A 9 -0.86 7.46 13.85
CA MET A 9 0.51 7.02 13.65
C MET A 9 1.35 7.98 12.78
N SER A 10 0.74 8.97 12.14
CA SER A 10 1.45 10.01 11.39
C SER A 10 1.75 11.28 12.20
N ALA A 11 1.36 11.33 13.48
CA ALA A 11 1.66 12.45 14.38
C ALA A 11 3.13 12.43 14.84
N ASN A 12 3.72 13.62 15.00
CA ASN A 12 5.15 13.76 15.35
C ASN A 12 5.47 13.52 16.83
N ASP A 13 4.46 13.48 17.68
CA ASP A 13 4.57 13.41 19.15
C ASP A 13 4.03 12.10 19.73
N LEU A 14 4.07 11.04 18.91
CA LEU A 14 3.51 9.75 19.29
C LEU A 14 4.31 9.10 20.42
N THR A 15 3.66 8.85 21.54
CA THR A 15 4.19 8.03 22.62
C THR A 15 3.55 6.66 22.57
N VAL A 16 4.34 5.65 22.21
CA VAL A 16 3.89 4.25 22.08
C VAL A 16 4.72 3.37 23.01
N ILE A 17 4.08 2.39 23.63
CA ILE A 17 4.78 1.33 24.34
C ILE A 17 5.30 0.34 23.29
N PRO A 18 6.63 0.15 23.17
CA PRO A 18 7.18 -0.77 22.19
C PRO A 18 6.71 -2.21 22.42
N CYS A 19 6.57 -2.97 21.35
CA CYS A 19 6.16 -4.37 21.36
C CYS A 19 7.17 -5.26 20.61
N ASP A 20 7.09 -6.56 20.82
CA ASP A 20 7.98 -7.53 20.16
C ASP A 20 7.43 -7.97 18.79
N CYS A 21 6.16 -7.69 18.50
CA CYS A 21 5.53 -8.00 17.23
C CYS A 21 4.48 -6.97 16.89
N ALA A 22 4.53 -6.44 15.66
CA ALA A 22 3.51 -5.55 15.13
C ALA A 22 2.92 -6.10 13.82
N ILE A 23 1.60 -5.97 13.67
CA ILE A 23 0.89 -6.31 12.44
C ILE A 23 0.23 -5.04 11.92
N CYS A 24 0.61 -4.61 10.72
CA CYS A 24 0.11 -3.41 10.07
C CYS A 24 -0.52 -3.78 8.74
N ILE A 25 -1.84 -3.70 8.63
CA ILE A 25 -2.58 -4.11 7.43
C ILE A 25 -3.33 -2.91 6.88
N ASN A 26 -3.00 -2.50 5.65
CA ASN A 26 -3.67 -1.43 4.89
C ASN A 26 -3.86 -0.13 5.70
N ALA A 27 -2.88 0.23 6.53
CA ALA A 27 -2.91 1.43 7.37
C ALA A 27 -2.09 2.60 6.81
N ILE A 28 -1.09 2.35 5.95
CA ILE A 28 -0.20 3.36 5.36
C ILE A 28 -0.65 3.68 3.92
N LEU A 29 -1.86 4.22 3.77
CA LEU A 29 -2.47 4.43 2.45
C LEU A 29 -2.54 5.90 2.03
N THR A 30 -2.18 6.84 2.89
CA THR A 30 -2.30 8.28 2.61
C THR A 30 -1.48 8.72 1.40
N GLY A 31 -2.04 9.58 0.55
CA GLY A 31 -1.32 10.24 -0.54
C GLY A 31 -0.24 11.24 -0.08
N SER A 32 -0.26 11.69 1.19
CA SER A 32 0.73 12.61 1.74
C SER A 32 2.06 11.91 2.02
N LEU A 33 3.13 12.36 1.37
CA LEU A 33 4.48 11.84 1.58
C LEU A 33 4.95 12.05 3.02
N GLU A 34 4.75 13.25 3.58
CA GLU A 34 5.12 13.61 4.95
C GLU A 34 4.49 12.65 5.96
N LYS A 35 3.16 12.44 5.86
CA LYS A 35 2.45 11.52 6.75
C LYS A 35 2.96 10.08 6.64
N ARG A 36 3.35 9.63 5.44
CA ARG A 36 3.93 8.30 5.27
C ARG A 36 5.29 8.17 5.95
N ILE A 37 6.16 9.18 5.79
CA ILE A 37 7.47 9.22 6.47
C ILE A 37 7.27 9.11 7.97
N ASN A 38 6.43 9.97 8.55
CA ASN A 38 6.15 9.96 9.99
C ASN A 38 5.58 8.60 10.46
N PHE A 39 4.71 8.00 9.65
CA PHE A 39 4.14 6.69 9.97
C PHE A 39 5.19 5.59 10.03
N PHE A 40 6.11 5.51 9.05
CA PHE A 40 7.18 4.51 9.06
C PHE A 40 8.13 4.71 10.24
N GLN A 41 8.47 5.96 10.58
CA GLN A 41 9.25 6.30 11.77
C GLN A 41 8.54 5.85 13.05
N SER A 42 7.26 6.17 13.19
CA SER A 42 6.45 5.75 14.33
C SER A 42 6.35 4.23 14.43
N LEU A 43 6.16 3.53 13.31
CA LEU A 43 6.14 2.08 13.25
C LEU A 43 7.47 1.48 13.73
N SER A 44 8.59 2.08 13.32
CA SER A 44 9.92 1.69 13.77
C SER A 44 10.09 1.87 15.29
N LEU A 45 9.61 2.97 15.86
CA LEU A 45 9.67 3.24 17.30
C LEU A 45 8.76 2.32 18.12
N CYS A 46 7.68 1.79 17.53
CA CYS A 46 6.75 0.87 18.18
C CYS A 46 7.29 -0.55 18.34
N ILE A 47 8.42 -0.89 17.72
CA ILE A 47 8.93 -2.26 17.71
C ILE A 47 10.29 -2.31 18.39
N ASN A 48 10.43 -3.20 19.37
CA ASN A 48 11.69 -3.46 20.08
C ASN A 48 12.78 -3.97 19.13
N ALA A 49 14.04 -3.70 19.45
CA ALA A 49 15.17 -4.34 18.75
C ALA A 49 15.01 -5.87 18.80
N GLY A 50 15.14 -6.52 17.66
CA GLY A 50 14.89 -7.95 17.48
C GLY A 50 13.43 -8.35 17.31
N GLY A 51 12.48 -7.42 17.46
CA GLY A 51 11.05 -7.63 17.24
C GLY A 51 10.68 -7.77 15.77
N GLU A 52 9.48 -8.24 15.49
CA GLU A 52 9.00 -8.59 14.15
C GLU A 52 7.89 -7.66 13.67
N LEU A 53 7.91 -7.37 12.38
CA LEU A 53 6.86 -6.64 11.66
C LEU A 53 6.23 -7.53 10.59
N VAL A 54 4.90 -7.58 10.56
CA VAL A 54 4.12 -8.04 9.41
C VAL A 54 3.38 -6.84 8.82
N LEU A 55 3.77 -6.45 7.61
CA LEU A 55 3.18 -5.33 6.89
C LEU A 55 2.42 -5.84 5.66
N VAL A 56 1.17 -5.41 5.49
CA VAL A 56 0.38 -5.66 4.28
C VAL A 56 -0.03 -4.32 3.68
N VAL A 57 0.27 -4.13 2.40
CA VAL A 57 -0.01 -2.89 1.67
C VAL A 57 -0.39 -3.17 0.22
N PRO A 58 -1.19 -2.30 -0.43
CA PRO A 58 -1.56 -2.47 -1.84
C PRO A 58 -0.34 -2.39 -2.76
N SER A 59 -0.34 -3.25 -3.77
CA SER A 59 0.71 -3.30 -4.79
C SER A 59 0.44 -2.31 -5.92
N LEU A 60 1.43 -1.48 -6.27
CA LEU A 60 1.35 -0.59 -7.43
C LEU A 60 1.34 -1.39 -8.73
N GLU A 61 2.13 -2.46 -8.84
CA GLU A 61 2.14 -3.33 -10.01
C GLU A 61 0.78 -4.01 -10.22
N SER A 62 0.14 -4.45 -9.12
CA SER A 62 -1.21 -5.04 -9.17
C SER A 62 -2.23 -4.01 -9.64
N LYS A 63 -2.17 -2.77 -9.13
CA LYS A 63 -3.07 -1.69 -9.54
C LYS A 63 -2.92 -1.35 -11.03
N LEU A 64 -1.68 -1.22 -11.51
CA LEU A 64 -1.42 -0.96 -12.93
C LEU A 64 -1.86 -2.15 -13.81
N TYR A 65 -1.64 -3.38 -13.36
CA TYR A 65 -2.11 -4.58 -14.04
C TYR A 65 -3.63 -4.62 -14.16
N THR A 66 -4.34 -4.32 -13.07
CA THR A 66 -5.81 -4.22 -13.06
C THR A 66 -6.30 -3.16 -14.05
N GLN A 67 -5.66 -1.99 -14.07
CA GLN A 67 -6.01 -0.92 -15.00
C GLN A 67 -5.80 -1.34 -16.47
N ILE A 68 -4.69 -2.02 -16.79
CA ILE A 68 -4.44 -2.54 -18.13
C ILE A 68 -5.54 -3.52 -18.55
N ILE A 69 -6.01 -4.38 -17.63
CA ILE A 69 -7.11 -5.31 -17.92
C ILE A 69 -8.40 -4.55 -18.17
N ALA A 70 -8.74 -3.58 -17.32
CA ALA A 70 -9.93 -2.74 -17.46
C ALA A 70 -9.94 -2.04 -18.83
N ASP A 71 -8.88 -1.32 -19.16
CA ASP A 71 -8.79 -0.51 -20.37
C ASP A 71 -8.79 -1.38 -21.65
N ARG A 72 -8.01 -2.47 -21.66
CA ARG A 72 -7.83 -3.30 -22.86
C ARG A 72 -9.07 -4.09 -23.23
N TRP A 73 -9.83 -4.56 -22.26
CA TRP A 73 -11.01 -5.41 -22.48
C TRP A 73 -12.34 -4.77 -22.08
N ASN A 74 -12.32 -3.46 -21.79
CA ASN A 74 -13.49 -2.68 -21.37
C ASN A 74 -14.30 -3.42 -20.28
N VAL A 75 -13.61 -3.87 -19.25
CA VAL A 75 -14.24 -4.57 -18.11
C VAL A 75 -14.95 -3.54 -17.25
N ASP A 76 -16.20 -3.85 -16.84
CA ASP A 76 -17.10 -3.00 -16.05
C ASP A 76 -17.62 -1.74 -16.78
N ASP A 77 -17.65 -1.79 -18.16
CA ASP A 77 -18.05 -0.61 -18.93
C ASP A 77 -17.35 0.65 -18.39
N ALA A 78 -16.01 0.52 -18.17
CA ALA A 78 -15.22 1.64 -17.69
C ALA A 78 -15.65 2.85 -18.50
N GLU A 79 -16.51 3.68 -17.91
CA GLU A 79 -17.05 4.87 -18.59
C GLU A 79 -15.87 5.54 -19.22
N ASN A 80 -16.04 5.95 -20.48
CA ASN A 80 -15.00 6.64 -21.22
C ASN A 80 -14.57 7.87 -20.43
N ASP A 81 -13.77 7.65 -19.42
CA ASP A 81 -13.08 8.71 -18.71
C ASP A 81 -12.26 9.42 -19.79
N GLU A 82 -12.73 10.59 -20.21
CA GLU A 82 -11.96 11.41 -21.13
C GLU A 82 -10.56 11.51 -20.57
N LEU A 83 -9.57 11.18 -21.40
CA LEU A 83 -8.18 11.27 -20.98
C LEU A 83 -7.92 12.65 -20.35
N PRO A 84 -7.40 12.71 -19.14
CA PRO A 84 -7.17 13.98 -18.45
C PRO A 84 -6.26 14.88 -19.29
N LYS A 85 -6.53 16.18 -19.31
CA LYS A 85 -5.81 17.15 -20.13
C LYS A 85 -5.13 18.22 -19.26
N GLY A 86 -4.05 18.80 -19.75
CA GLY A 86 -3.39 19.93 -19.12
C GLY A 86 -2.90 19.65 -17.70
N LYS A 87 -3.26 20.50 -16.74
CA LYS A 87 -2.81 20.43 -15.35
C LYS A 87 -3.23 19.14 -14.64
N GLU A 88 -4.42 18.63 -14.96
CA GLU A 88 -4.93 17.37 -14.41
C GLU A 88 -4.08 16.18 -14.86
N ALA A 89 -3.74 16.10 -16.14
CA ALA A 89 -2.84 15.07 -16.66
C ALA A 89 -1.46 15.13 -15.97
N THR A 90 -0.92 16.34 -15.78
CA THR A 90 0.36 16.54 -15.09
C THR A 90 0.28 16.06 -13.64
N GLN A 91 -0.82 16.34 -12.93
CA GLN A 91 -1.03 15.91 -11.56
C GLN A 91 -1.17 14.39 -11.46
N LYS A 92 -1.95 13.77 -12.34
CA LYS A 92 -2.09 12.29 -12.37
C LYS A 92 -0.74 11.61 -12.63
N ILE A 93 0.08 12.13 -13.54
CA ILE A 93 1.44 11.61 -13.78
C ILE A 93 2.33 11.80 -12.55
N SER A 94 2.28 12.95 -11.89
CA SER A 94 3.04 13.19 -10.65
C SER A 94 2.64 12.23 -9.54
N ASN A 95 1.34 11.98 -9.38
CA ASN A 95 0.81 11.04 -8.40
C ASN A 95 1.30 9.60 -8.67
N ILE A 96 1.21 9.13 -9.91
CA ILE A 96 1.68 7.79 -10.29
C ILE A 96 3.17 7.61 -10.02
N ARG A 97 4.01 8.63 -10.25
CA ARG A 97 5.44 8.60 -9.90
C ARG A 97 5.70 8.42 -8.42
N GLN A 98 4.76 8.81 -7.57
CA GLN A 98 4.80 8.58 -6.12
C GLN A 98 4.06 7.31 -5.70
N GLY A 99 3.56 6.51 -6.65
CA GLY A 99 2.72 5.36 -6.39
C GLY A 99 1.34 5.72 -5.84
N VAL A 100 0.87 6.94 -6.04
CA VAL A 100 -0.45 7.39 -5.58
C VAL A 100 -1.44 7.27 -6.74
N THR A 101 -2.50 6.52 -6.53
CA THR A 101 -3.63 6.39 -7.47
C THR A 101 -4.94 6.70 -6.75
N ASP A 102 -5.96 7.09 -7.49
CA ASP A 102 -7.27 7.34 -6.90
C ASP A 102 -8.05 6.03 -6.76
N ILE A 103 -8.63 5.82 -5.58
CA ILE A 103 -9.64 4.80 -5.31
C ILE A 103 -10.87 5.53 -4.78
N ASP A 104 -11.99 5.48 -5.50
CA ASP A 104 -13.22 6.19 -5.16
C ASP A 104 -12.99 7.69 -4.86
N ASN A 105 -12.18 8.35 -5.69
CA ASN A 105 -11.74 9.75 -5.53
C ASN A 105 -10.89 10.03 -4.26
N VAL A 106 -10.33 9.00 -3.66
CA VAL A 106 -9.40 9.14 -2.53
C VAL A 106 -7.97 8.82 -3.00
N PRO A 107 -7.03 9.79 -2.92
CA PRO A 107 -5.62 9.54 -3.25
C PRO A 107 -5.04 8.46 -2.32
N THR A 108 -4.76 7.29 -2.88
CA THR A 108 -4.33 6.10 -2.15
C THR A 108 -2.95 5.68 -2.59
N LYS A 109 -2.03 5.52 -1.64
CA LYS A 109 -0.67 5.02 -1.89
C LYS A 109 -0.69 3.52 -2.15
N HIS A 110 -0.06 3.12 -3.24
CA HIS A 110 0.31 1.76 -3.60
C HIS A 110 1.84 1.66 -3.64
N TYR A 111 2.38 0.52 -3.31
CA TYR A 111 3.82 0.33 -3.11
C TYR A 111 4.41 -0.63 -4.15
N LEU A 112 5.66 -0.32 -4.58
CA LEU A 112 6.51 -1.30 -5.25
C LEU A 112 7.17 -2.20 -4.20
N LYS A 113 7.50 -3.44 -4.59
CA LYS A 113 8.24 -4.35 -3.72
C LYS A 113 9.57 -3.75 -3.28
N GLU A 114 10.35 -3.25 -4.22
CA GLU A 114 11.67 -2.67 -3.99
C GLU A 114 11.61 -1.38 -3.15
N GLU A 115 10.52 -0.60 -3.31
CA GLU A 115 10.27 0.58 -2.46
C GLU A 115 10.07 0.18 -1.00
N LEU A 116 9.32 -0.90 -0.73
CA LEU A 116 9.08 -1.40 0.63
C LEU A 116 10.37 -1.90 1.28
N GLU A 117 11.19 -2.65 0.54
CA GLU A 117 12.48 -3.14 1.01
C GLU A 117 13.40 -1.97 1.39
N LEU A 118 13.45 -0.92 0.56
CA LEU A 118 14.23 0.29 0.82
C LEU A 118 13.70 1.07 2.04
N LEU A 119 12.39 1.35 2.09
CA LEU A 119 11.78 2.12 3.19
C LEU A 119 11.99 1.43 4.53
N LEU A 120 11.76 0.13 4.61
CA LEU A 120 11.95 -0.63 5.83
C LEU A 120 13.43 -0.69 6.25
N SER A 121 14.34 -0.84 5.30
CA SER A 121 15.78 -0.80 5.57
C SER A 121 16.23 0.55 6.16
N LEU A 122 15.71 1.68 5.64
CA LEU A 122 16.00 3.01 6.16
C LEU A 122 15.51 3.21 7.59
N GLU A 123 14.44 2.52 7.99
CA GLU A 123 13.88 2.55 9.34
C GLU A 123 14.47 1.47 10.27
N GLY A 124 15.54 0.82 9.86
CA GLY A 124 16.29 -0.15 10.67
C GLY A 124 15.66 -1.54 10.73
N PHE A 125 14.93 -1.94 9.69
CA PHE A 125 14.44 -3.31 9.55
C PHE A 125 15.22 -4.12 8.52
N GLU A 126 15.41 -5.38 8.79
CA GLU A 126 15.85 -6.39 7.84
C GLU A 126 14.64 -7.14 7.30
N VAL A 127 14.38 -7.02 5.99
CA VAL A 127 13.27 -7.72 5.33
C VAL A 127 13.63 -9.17 5.12
N SER A 128 12.87 -10.08 5.72
CA SER A 128 13.07 -11.53 5.62
C SER A 128 12.23 -12.17 4.51
N LEU A 129 11.08 -11.57 4.18
CA LEU A 129 10.15 -12.13 3.19
C LEU A 129 9.29 -11.05 2.56
N VAL A 130 9.11 -11.12 1.23
CA VAL A 130 8.07 -10.40 0.51
C VAL A 130 7.24 -11.40 -0.30
N LYS A 131 5.94 -11.42 -0.09
CA LYS A 131 4.99 -12.30 -0.78
C LYS A 131 3.81 -11.55 -1.33
N LYS A 132 3.22 -12.07 -2.41
CA LYS A 132 1.91 -11.66 -2.92
C LYS A 132 0.80 -12.31 -2.12
N ILE A 133 -0.14 -11.50 -1.65
CA ILE A 133 -1.44 -11.98 -1.17
C ILE A 133 -2.43 -11.77 -2.32
N ASN A 134 -2.74 -12.84 -3.04
CA ASN A 134 -3.68 -12.78 -4.14
C ASN A 134 -5.12 -12.75 -3.64
N TYR A 135 -5.96 -11.98 -4.34
CA TYR A 135 -7.40 -11.94 -4.10
C TYR A 135 -8.17 -12.04 -5.43
N GLY A 136 -9.48 -12.33 -5.34
CA GLY A 136 -10.29 -12.56 -6.53
C GLY A 136 -10.60 -11.28 -7.29
N TRP A 137 -10.79 -11.38 -8.61
CA TRP A 137 -11.16 -10.26 -9.48
C TRP A 137 -12.46 -9.54 -9.06
N GLY A 138 -13.34 -10.19 -8.30
CA GLY A 138 -14.54 -9.55 -7.75
C GLY A 138 -14.26 -8.44 -6.72
N THR A 139 -13.01 -8.29 -6.25
CA THR A 139 -12.58 -7.15 -5.43
C THR A 139 -12.32 -5.91 -6.28
N GLU A 140 -11.84 -6.12 -7.51
CA GLU A 140 -11.46 -5.04 -8.43
C GLU A 140 -12.61 -4.65 -9.39
N PHE A 141 -13.40 -5.64 -9.81
CA PHE A 141 -14.46 -5.48 -10.80
C PHE A 141 -15.81 -5.94 -10.25
N HIS A 142 -16.86 -5.16 -10.49
CA HIS A 142 -18.22 -5.51 -10.06
C HIS A 142 -18.71 -6.81 -10.71
N LYS A 143 -18.41 -7.00 -12.00
CA LYS A 143 -18.81 -8.19 -12.77
C LYS A 143 -17.63 -8.71 -13.60
N PRO A 144 -16.62 -9.35 -12.96
CA PRO A 144 -15.47 -9.83 -13.71
C PRO A 144 -15.91 -10.86 -14.77
N PRO A 145 -15.41 -10.75 -16.01
CA PRO A 145 -15.74 -11.68 -17.08
C PRO A 145 -15.36 -13.13 -16.71
N LYS A 146 -16.14 -14.10 -17.11
CA LYS A 146 -15.89 -15.53 -16.82
C LYS A 146 -14.56 -16.06 -17.36
N TRP A 147 -14.03 -15.44 -18.42
CA TRP A 147 -12.73 -15.79 -18.99
C TRP A 147 -11.55 -15.27 -18.17
N LEU A 148 -11.76 -14.22 -17.37
CA LEU A 148 -10.72 -13.59 -16.56
C LEU A 148 -10.39 -14.49 -15.35
N LYS A 149 -9.39 -15.33 -15.54
CA LYS A 149 -8.83 -16.22 -14.51
C LYS A 149 -7.55 -15.59 -13.94
N GLY A 150 -6.65 -16.39 -13.38
CA GLY A 150 -5.33 -15.89 -12.99
C GLY A 150 -4.49 -15.41 -14.19
N PRO A 151 -3.43 -14.63 -13.94
CA PRO A 151 -2.98 -14.20 -12.61
C PRO A 151 -3.96 -13.23 -11.93
N TYR A 152 -4.12 -13.36 -10.61
CA TYR A 152 -5.00 -12.52 -9.82
C TYR A 152 -4.31 -11.24 -9.35
N PRO A 153 -5.05 -10.16 -9.03
CA PRO A 153 -4.53 -9.00 -8.34
C PRO A 153 -4.00 -9.38 -6.95
N TRP A 154 -3.13 -8.53 -6.39
CA TRP A 154 -2.46 -8.85 -5.12
C TRP A 154 -2.07 -7.62 -4.33
N ASP A 155 -1.97 -7.80 -3.02
CA ASP A 155 -1.25 -6.94 -2.11
C ASP A 155 0.14 -7.50 -1.81
N TRP A 156 1.06 -6.65 -1.35
CA TRP A 156 2.33 -7.08 -0.80
C TRP A 156 2.20 -7.38 0.68
N MET A 157 2.61 -8.57 1.10
CA MET A 157 2.89 -8.90 2.49
C MET A 157 4.39 -8.93 2.69
N VAL A 158 4.87 -8.18 3.66
CA VAL A 158 6.29 -8.12 4.04
C VAL A 158 6.42 -8.59 5.48
N THR A 159 7.39 -9.48 5.75
CA THR A 159 7.87 -9.74 7.09
C THR A 159 9.26 -9.18 7.24
N ALA A 160 9.50 -8.48 8.34
CA ALA A 160 10.77 -7.84 8.61
C ALA A 160 11.10 -7.90 10.11
N ARG A 161 12.40 -7.87 10.43
CA ARG A 161 12.89 -7.87 11.81
C ARG A 161 13.58 -6.53 12.10
N LYS A 162 13.29 -5.94 13.23
CA LYS A 162 13.96 -4.74 13.72
C LYS A 162 15.39 -5.07 14.11
N ILE A 163 16.39 -4.38 13.55
CA ILE A 163 17.80 -4.65 13.82
C ILE A 163 18.28 -3.83 15.03
N ASN A 164 17.91 -2.55 15.11
CA ASN A 164 18.37 -1.58 16.11
C ASN A 164 17.20 -0.84 16.74
#